data_8c24f26400d76d03ab6117ce864dcd3f
#
_entry.id   8c24f26400d76d03ab6117ce864dcd3f
#
_cell.length_a   1.000
_cell.length_b   1.000
_cell.length_c   1.000
_cell.angle_alpha   90.00
_cell.angle_beta   90.00
_cell.angle_gamma   90.00
#
_symmetry.space_group_name_H-M   'P 1'
#
loop_
_entity.id
_entity.type
_entity.pdbx_description
1 polymer ?
#
loop_
_entity_poly.entity_id
_entity_poly.type
_entity_poly.pdbx_seq_one_letter_code
_entity_poly.pdbx_strand_id
1 'polypeptide(L)'
;MFLAAAVVGVIACGSSESNSPKNIDERDAGLADAGATDCAPGTTTSCYSGAEGTRDVGACKSGIAICNTDGLGYGPCVDEIVPHREQCNGGVDDDCDGQPEPADCVACEPGVGSCNGNVATSCPDGLHLVTAECDPLLGLTCNAASGTCEGPCSPSALGNGSLGCEFYPTVTVNSFRADVDSKFGVIVTNDSAEPVVVTTSKGDTILESRTLAGNTSAAFELPWVTELRGPASPSAMPGSVRVDQGSYRLRATRPVTVRQYSPIDGFGYSGDASLLLPVNAWGKDYRIVARHHTNTGEGFYAITASEDGTVVQLTAPPRGLTIKSGVTGIDAKGSGTITMNRGDVVEIVTASTTATTNDPTGTLAIADKPIQIIGGHQCAFVPDGVLTCDHLEETIWPISMAATRFIAVGPIVPSDPEPDQVIRILATQPGTTLTYEPPQEGAPTTIAQAGDWVELRTTKDVEVRANLPVLVAQYQVGSSGNPPNYRGADPSLTLAVPVDRYKTAYAVNTLPGMRTYVDMVAPLGSIVRLDGELIASLKPIGSSGFGVARHELAYSSSTPGIHHITGSAPVGVDVFGFFRDDSYWLPAELASK
;
A
#
# COMPACT_ATOMS: atom_id res chain seq x y z
N MET A 1 -18.48 -55.30 -5.58
CA MET A 1 -17.73 -56.11 -6.54
C MET A 1 -16.89 -55.15 -7.37
N PHE A 2 -15.61 -55.39 -7.36
CA PHE A 2 -14.48 -54.64 -7.92
C PHE A 2 -13.98 -53.36 -7.20
N LEU A 3 -12.92 -53.60 -6.43
CA LEU A 3 -11.89 -52.65 -5.96
C LEU A 3 -11.09 -52.13 -7.15
N ALA A 4 -10.69 -50.86 -7.04
CA ALA A 4 -9.47 -50.36 -7.68
C ALA A 4 -8.72 -49.48 -6.69
N ALA A 5 -7.47 -49.82 -6.43
CA ALA A 5 -6.57 -49.20 -5.48
C ALA A 5 -5.98 -47.92 -6.05
N ALA A 6 -5.89 -46.87 -5.25
CA ALA A 6 -5.13 -45.65 -5.53
C ALA A 6 -3.79 -45.68 -4.79
N VAL A 7 -2.71 -45.45 -5.52
CA VAL A 7 -1.34 -45.33 -5.02
C VAL A 7 -1.14 -43.93 -4.45
N VAL A 8 -0.74 -43.85 -3.20
CA VAL A 8 -0.31 -42.62 -2.53
C VAL A 8 1.18 -42.42 -2.77
N GLY A 9 1.54 -41.35 -3.47
CA GLY A 9 2.92 -40.88 -3.57
C GLY A 9 3.17 -39.81 -2.51
N VAL A 10 4.03 -40.14 -1.55
CA VAL A 10 4.53 -39.20 -0.53
C VAL A 10 5.74 -38.48 -1.12
N ILE A 11 5.66 -37.16 -1.28
CA ILE A 11 6.84 -36.33 -1.54
C ILE A 11 7.23 -35.67 -0.21
N ALA A 12 8.43 -36.05 0.28
CA ALA A 12 9.02 -35.47 1.47
C ALA A 12 9.71 -34.15 1.15
N CYS A 13 9.35 -33.08 1.89
CA CYS A 13 10.12 -31.83 1.97
C CYS A 13 11.41 -32.06 2.76
N GLY A 14 12.57 -31.85 2.15
CA GLY A 14 13.87 -31.82 2.80
C GLY A 14 14.13 -30.42 3.37
N SER A 15 14.34 -30.34 4.67
CA SER A 15 14.85 -29.19 5.39
C SER A 15 16.36 -29.03 5.18
N SER A 16 16.79 -27.79 4.88
CA SER A 16 18.21 -27.43 4.78
C SER A 16 18.82 -27.31 6.17
N GLU A 17 19.72 -28.21 6.52
CA GLU A 17 20.60 -28.10 7.70
C GLU A 17 21.96 -27.54 7.31
N SER A 18 22.44 -26.59 8.10
CA SER A 18 23.77 -25.99 8.03
C SER A 18 24.87 -27.00 8.38
N ASN A 19 25.84 -27.21 7.51
CA ASN A 19 27.02 -28.05 7.78
C ASN A 19 28.14 -27.22 8.41
N SER A 20 28.40 -27.49 9.69
CA SER A 20 29.70 -27.21 10.34
C SER A 20 30.60 -28.44 10.18
N PRO A 21 31.92 -28.28 10.06
CA PRO A 21 32.82 -29.39 9.79
C PRO A 21 32.99 -30.29 11.03
N LYS A 22 32.79 -31.59 10.84
CA LYS A 22 33.12 -32.60 11.86
C LYS A 22 34.55 -33.08 11.68
N ASN A 23 35.29 -33.07 12.80
CA ASN A 23 36.58 -33.74 12.99
C ASN A 23 36.49 -35.22 12.62
N ILE A 24 37.44 -35.69 11.84
CA ILE A 24 37.66 -37.09 11.57
C ILE A 24 38.62 -37.64 12.66
N ASP A 25 38.10 -38.54 13.47
CA ASP A 25 38.92 -39.36 14.39
C ASP A 25 39.59 -40.52 13.62
N GLU A 26 40.90 -40.64 13.80
CA GLU A 26 41.66 -41.78 13.34
C GLU A 26 41.25 -43.06 14.13
N ARG A 27 40.92 -44.13 13.43
CA ARG A 27 41.37 -45.51 13.69
C ARG A 27 40.55 -46.51 12.89
N ASP A 28 41.10 -47.04 11.85
CA ASP A 28 41.25 -48.52 11.79
C ASP A 28 42.32 -48.88 10.75
N ALA A 29 43.37 -49.52 11.26
CA ALA A 29 44.39 -50.16 10.43
C ALA A 29 43.94 -51.58 10.09
N GLY A 30 43.73 -51.84 8.81
CA GLY A 30 43.35 -53.19 8.33
C GLY A 30 43.65 -53.44 6.88
N LEU A 31 44.79 -54.05 6.62
CA LEU A 31 45.18 -54.81 5.41
C LEU A 31 45.25 -54.09 4.09
N ALA A 32 46.49 -53.85 3.67
CA ALA A 32 46.86 -53.47 2.32
C ALA A 32 46.38 -54.55 1.31
N ASP A 33 45.44 -54.17 0.44
CA ASP A 33 45.27 -54.86 -0.83
C ASP A 33 46.05 -54.10 -1.88
N ALA A 34 46.82 -54.81 -2.66
CA ALA A 34 47.79 -54.24 -3.57
C ALA A 34 47.11 -53.55 -4.78
N GLY A 35 47.14 -52.17 -4.78
CA GLY A 35 47.28 -51.39 -5.98
C GLY A 35 46.15 -51.37 -7.01
N ALA A 36 45.00 -50.77 -6.67
CA ALA A 36 44.22 -50.07 -7.67
C ALA A 36 44.67 -48.60 -7.67
N THR A 37 45.47 -48.21 -8.62
CA THR A 37 45.82 -46.81 -8.86
C THR A 37 44.57 -46.13 -9.45
N ASP A 38 44.07 -45.05 -8.82
CA ASP A 38 42.93 -44.31 -9.34
C ASP A 38 43.21 -43.68 -10.71
N CYS A 39 44.47 -43.49 -11.03
CA CYS A 39 44.92 -43.00 -12.33
C CYS A 39 46.38 -43.46 -12.58
N ALA A 40 46.82 -43.48 -13.86
CA ALA A 40 48.22 -43.73 -14.21
C ALA A 40 49.07 -42.47 -13.99
N PRO A 41 50.16 -42.52 -13.19
CA PRO A 41 51.00 -41.36 -12.93
C PRO A 41 51.38 -40.56 -14.16
N GLY A 42 51.16 -39.25 -14.16
CA GLY A 42 51.47 -38.34 -15.25
C GLY A 42 50.40 -38.30 -16.38
N THR A 43 49.33 -39.09 -16.31
CA THR A 43 48.19 -38.93 -17.22
C THR A 43 47.36 -37.72 -16.85
N THR A 44 46.69 -37.11 -17.82
CA THR A 44 45.88 -35.91 -17.63
C THR A 44 44.39 -36.23 -17.78
N THR A 45 43.56 -35.51 -17.04
CA THR A 45 42.10 -35.52 -17.19
C THR A 45 41.57 -34.09 -17.25
N SER A 46 40.45 -33.89 -17.94
CA SER A 46 39.75 -32.60 -17.93
C SER A 46 39.10 -32.37 -16.54
N CYS A 47 39.28 -31.20 -15.98
CA CYS A 47 38.74 -30.79 -14.68
C CYS A 47 38.08 -29.41 -14.76
N TYR A 48 37.26 -29.08 -13.76
CA TYR A 48 36.64 -27.80 -13.64
C TYR A 48 36.12 -27.62 -12.18
N SER A 49 36.49 -26.52 -11.54
CA SER A 49 36.11 -26.21 -10.15
C SER A 49 35.01 -25.15 -10.05
N GLY A 50 34.56 -24.58 -11.17
CA GLY A 50 33.46 -23.60 -11.22
C GLY A 50 32.10 -24.23 -10.91
N ALA A 51 31.08 -23.39 -10.76
CA ALA A 51 29.72 -23.83 -10.47
C ALA A 51 29.15 -24.77 -11.54
N GLU A 52 28.24 -25.65 -11.12
CA GLU A 52 27.56 -26.58 -12.05
C GLU A 52 26.79 -25.80 -13.12
N GLY A 53 26.96 -26.17 -14.39
CA GLY A 53 26.32 -25.53 -15.54
C GLY A 53 27.13 -24.40 -16.19
N THR A 54 28.22 -23.92 -15.57
CA THR A 54 29.06 -22.84 -16.12
C THR A 54 30.26 -23.37 -16.96
N ARG A 55 30.49 -24.67 -16.96
CA ARG A 55 31.60 -25.30 -17.63
C ARG A 55 31.53 -25.13 -19.16
N ASP A 56 32.56 -24.54 -19.76
CA ASP A 56 32.67 -24.29 -21.19
C ASP A 56 31.55 -23.38 -21.77
N VAL A 57 30.97 -22.52 -20.90
CA VAL A 57 30.01 -21.46 -21.26
C VAL A 57 30.75 -20.13 -21.22
N GLY A 58 30.47 -19.22 -22.15
CA GLY A 58 31.08 -17.90 -22.21
C GLY A 58 32.62 -17.93 -22.20
N ALA A 59 33.21 -17.17 -21.26
CA ALA A 59 34.67 -17.15 -21.04
C ALA A 59 35.20 -18.40 -20.33
N CYS A 60 34.34 -19.15 -19.64
CA CYS A 60 34.76 -20.28 -18.82
C CYS A 60 35.28 -21.45 -19.63
N LYS A 61 36.33 -22.07 -19.12
CA LYS A 61 36.98 -23.21 -19.80
C LYS A 61 37.41 -24.28 -18.81
N SER A 62 37.25 -25.53 -19.26
CA SER A 62 37.84 -26.65 -18.53
C SER A 62 39.36 -26.55 -18.49
N GLY A 63 39.94 -26.88 -17.36
CA GLY A 63 41.37 -27.05 -17.17
C GLY A 63 41.81 -28.52 -17.29
N ILE A 64 43.04 -28.77 -16.89
CA ILE A 64 43.67 -30.09 -16.91
C ILE A 64 44.19 -30.42 -15.50
N ALA A 65 43.84 -31.59 -14.98
CA ALA A 65 44.45 -32.15 -13.77
C ALA A 65 45.39 -33.29 -14.15
N ILE A 66 46.57 -33.32 -13.52
CA ILE A 66 47.63 -34.33 -13.77
C ILE A 66 47.57 -35.36 -12.65
N CYS A 67 47.59 -36.64 -13.00
CA CYS A 67 47.65 -37.73 -12.05
C CYS A 67 48.95 -37.67 -11.25
N ASN A 68 48.83 -37.70 -9.92
CA ASN A 68 49.93 -37.67 -8.96
C ASN A 68 50.92 -38.87 -9.18
N THR A 69 52.17 -38.68 -8.78
CA THR A 69 53.21 -39.71 -8.97
C THR A 69 52.95 -41.00 -8.19
N ASP A 70 52.08 -40.97 -7.18
CA ASP A 70 51.65 -42.13 -6.39
C ASP A 70 50.45 -42.87 -7.01
N GLY A 71 49.80 -42.30 -8.03
CA GLY A 71 48.64 -42.88 -8.70
C GLY A 71 47.34 -42.85 -7.88
N LEU A 72 47.33 -42.13 -6.76
CA LEU A 72 46.20 -42.11 -5.82
C LEU A 72 45.19 -40.99 -6.04
N GLY A 73 45.29 -40.29 -7.18
CA GLY A 73 44.36 -39.23 -7.56
C GLY A 73 45.00 -38.16 -8.42
N TYR A 74 44.16 -37.21 -8.89
CA TYR A 74 44.58 -36.08 -9.70
C TYR A 74 44.93 -34.90 -8.81
N GLY A 75 45.96 -34.14 -9.21
CA GLY A 75 46.33 -32.86 -8.62
C GLY A 75 45.29 -31.76 -8.88
N PRO A 76 45.59 -30.50 -8.49
CA PRO A 76 44.70 -29.37 -8.71
C PRO A 76 44.44 -29.17 -10.23
N CYS A 77 43.27 -28.62 -10.53
CA CYS A 77 42.91 -28.21 -11.88
C CYS A 77 43.74 -26.98 -12.26
N VAL A 78 44.49 -27.07 -13.34
CA VAL A 78 45.31 -25.98 -13.87
C VAL A 78 44.77 -25.51 -15.22
N ASP A 79 44.99 -24.25 -15.54
CA ASP A 79 44.54 -23.58 -16.75
C ASP A 79 43.01 -23.60 -16.97
N GLU A 80 42.24 -23.83 -15.92
CA GLU A 80 40.79 -23.59 -15.95
C GLU A 80 40.47 -22.08 -15.84
N ILE A 81 39.37 -21.67 -16.47
CA ILE A 81 38.74 -20.36 -16.27
C ILE A 81 37.39 -20.60 -15.62
N VAL A 82 37.24 -20.13 -14.42
CA VAL A 82 36.00 -20.23 -13.65
C VAL A 82 35.19 -18.92 -13.71
N PRO A 83 33.88 -18.92 -13.37
CA PRO A 83 33.06 -17.74 -13.44
C PRO A 83 33.65 -16.58 -12.64
N HIS A 84 33.72 -15.44 -13.24
CA HIS A 84 33.98 -14.16 -12.61
C HIS A 84 32.78 -13.24 -12.83
N ARG A 85 32.71 -12.19 -12.05
CA ARG A 85 31.70 -11.16 -12.28
C ARG A 85 31.87 -10.56 -13.68
N GLU A 86 30.74 -10.27 -14.35
CA GLU A 86 30.69 -9.57 -15.63
C GLU A 86 31.56 -8.31 -15.64
N GLN A 87 32.31 -8.11 -16.72
CA GLN A 87 33.16 -6.95 -16.96
C GLN A 87 32.81 -6.34 -18.30
N CYS A 88 32.82 -5.02 -18.40
CA CYS A 88 32.55 -4.32 -19.67
C CYS A 88 33.72 -4.47 -20.64
N ASN A 89 33.84 -5.65 -21.29
CA ASN A 89 35.00 -6.03 -22.12
C ASN A 89 34.63 -6.39 -23.57
N GLY A 90 33.40 -6.02 -24.01
CA GLY A 90 32.99 -6.13 -25.42
C GLY A 90 32.14 -7.37 -25.75
N GLY A 91 31.26 -7.80 -24.86
CA GLY A 91 30.28 -8.86 -25.08
C GLY A 91 30.79 -10.25 -24.69
N VAL A 92 31.72 -10.32 -23.74
CA VAL A 92 32.24 -11.57 -23.18
C VAL A 92 31.40 -11.94 -21.95
N ASP A 93 30.84 -13.12 -21.93
CA ASP A 93 30.11 -13.71 -20.80
C ASP A 93 31.15 -14.20 -19.77
N ASP A 94 31.53 -13.33 -18.82
CA ASP A 94 32.57 -13.59 -17.81
C ASP A 94 32.03 -14.39 -16.61
N ASP A 95 30.73 -14.30 -16.28
CA ASP A 95 30.11 -15.06 -15.19
C ASP A 95 29.56 -16.42 -15.67
N CYS A 96 29.60 -16.62 -16.99
CA CYS A 96 29.28 -17.89 -17.62
C CYS A 96 27.83 -18.36 -17.39
N ASP A 97 26.91 -17.41 -17.32
CA ASP A 97 25.48 -17.68 -17.22
C ASP A 97 24.79 -17.90 -18.60
N GLY A 98 25.52 -17.70 -19.69
CA GLY A 98 25.07 -17.81 -21.06
C GLY A 98 24.56 -16.50 -21.65
N GLN A 99 24.69 -15.39 -20.95
CA GLN A 99 24.34 -14.04 -21.41
C GLN A 99 25.61 -13.19 -21.47
N PRO A 100 25.89 -12.48 -22.55
CA PRO A 100 27.00 -11.52 -22.58
C PRO A 100 26.65 -10.30 -21.72
N GLU A 101 27.68 -9.50 -21.36
CA GLU A 101 27.45 -8.24 -20.67
C GLU A 101 26.42 -7.36 -21.40
N PRO A 102 25.64 -6.50 -20.68
CA PRO A 102 24.68 -5.58 -21.28
C PRO A 102 25.32 -4.64 -22.30
N ALA A 103 24.58 -4.33 -23.38
CA ALA A 103 25.07 -3.48 -24.46
C ALA A 103 25.34 -2.02 -24.03
N ASP A 104 24.76 -1.58 -22.94
CA ASP A 104 24.92 -0.27 -22.28
C ASP A 104 25.85 -0.30 -21.07
N CYS A 105 26.63 -1.35 -20.96
CA CYS A 105 27.60 -1.53 -19.88
C CYS A 105 28.65 -0.40 -19.84
N VAL A 106 28.82 0.18 -18.67
CA VAL A 106 29.83 1.19 -18.38
C VAL A 106 30.63 0.75 -17.16
N ALA A 107 31.91 0.40 -17.37
CA ALA A 107 32.76 -0.03 -16.28
C ALA A 107 32.85 1.04 -15.17
N CYS A 108 32.37 0.70 -13.99
CA CYS A 108 32.40 1.57 -12.82
C CYS A 108 32.72 0.76 -11.56
N GLU A 109 33.20 1.42 -10.51
CA GLU A 109 33.53 0.76 -9.24
C GLU A 109 32.27 0.63 -8.37
N PRO A 110 31.83 -0.59 -7.99
CA PRO A 110 30.66 -0.79 -7.17
C PRO A 110 30.74 -0.05 -5.84
N GLY A 111 29.66 0.68 -5.52
CA GLY A 111 29.56 1.46 -4.28
C GLY A 111 30.29 2.79 -4.30
N VAL A 112 30.98 3.13 -5.39
CA VAL A 112 31.59 4.44 -5.62
C VAL A 112 30.69 5.27 -6.52
N GLY A 113 30.60 6.56 -6.24
CA GLY A 113 29.78 7.48 -7.02
C GLY A 113 30.29 8.90 -7.00
N SER A 114 29.50 9.81 -7.53
CA SER A 114 29.83 11.23 -7.58
C SER A 114 28.59 12.10 -7.48
N CYS A 115 28.78 13.37 -7.15
CA CYS A 115 27.74 14.39 -7.14
C CYS A 115 28.07 15.52 -8.10
N ASN A 116 27.08 15.93 -8.88
CA ASN A 116 27.10 17.18 -9.64
C ASN A 116 25.91 18.04 -9.20
N GLY A 117 26.16 18.94 -8.21
CA GLY A 117 25.08 19.63 -7.53
C GLY A 117 24.17 18.62 -6.81
N ASN A 118 22.88 18.63 -7.14
CA ASN A 118 21.90 17.69 -6.61
C ASN A 118 21.79 16.38 -7.41
N VAL A 119 22.54 16.23 -8.50
CA VAL A 119 22.52 15.00 -9.29
C VAL A 119 23.54 14.02 -8.72
N ALA A 120 23.04 12.93 -8.20
CA ALA A 120 23.81 11.78 -7.71
C ALA A 120 24.04 10.81 -8.86
N THR A 121 25.25 10.29 -8.99
CA THR A 121 25.59 9.22 -9.92
C THR A 121 26.27 8.11 -9.15
N SER A 122 25.68 6.94 -9.10
CA SER A 122 26.19 5.76 -8.38
C SER A 122 26.43 4.60 -9.31
N CYS A 123 27.27 3.69 -8.85
CA CYS A 123 27.52 2.42 -9.50
C CYS A 123 27.05 1.27 -8.57
N PRO A 124 25.83 0.74 -8.70
CA PRO A 124 25.34 -0.29 -7.79
C PRO A 124 25.92 -1.68 -8.06
N ASP A 125 26.19 -2.00 -9.32
CA ASP A 125 26.54 -3.34 -9.79
C ASP A 125 27.90 -3.45 -10.50
N GLY A 126 28.58 -2.32 -10.75
CA GLY A 126 29.85 -2.28 -11.49
C GLY A 126 29.70 -2.26 -13.00
N LEU A 127 28.48 -2.30 -13.50
CA LEU A 127 28.17 -2.37 -14.92
C LEU A 127 27.34 -1.18 -15.40
N HIS A 128 26.59 -0.54 -14.48
CA HIS A 128 25.67 0.53 -14.84
C HIS A 128 25.86 1.74 -13.93
N LEU A 129 25.88 2.92 -14.56
CA LEU A 129 25.77 4.18 -13.84
C LEU A 129 24.28 4.54 -13.68
N VAL A 130 23.84 4.65 -12.44
CA VAL A 130 22.49 5.11 -12.10
C VAL A 130 22.55 6.56 -11.67
N THR A 131 21.77 7.42 -12.32
CA THR A 131 21.64 8.84 -11.95
C THR A 131 20.31 9.09 -11.25
N ALA A 132 20.33 9.88 -10.18
CA ALA A 132 19.14 10.31 -9.45
C ALA A 132 19.28 11.79 -9.08
N GLU A 133 18.19 12.53 -9.13
CA GLU A 133 18.12 13.89 -8.60
C GLU A 133 17.74 13.84 -7.12
N CYS A 134 18.61 14.36 -6.26
CA CYS A 134 18.34 14.49 -4.83
C CYS A 134 17.52 15.76 -4.59
N ASP A 135 16.20 15.60 -4.52
CA ASP A 135 15.25 16.71 -4.34
C ASP A 135 15.44 17.34 -2.93
N PRO A 136 15.90 18.60 -2.83
CA PRO A 136 16.07 19.27 -1.53
C PRO A 136 14.74 19.54 -0.82
N LEU A 137 13.61 19.57 -1.53
CA LEU A 137 12.27 19.69 -0.92
C LEU A 137 11.82 18.39 -0.24
N LEU A 138 12.50 17.27 -0.53
CA LEU A 138 12.41 16.02 0.21
C LEU A 138 13.51 15.89 1.28
N GLY A 139 14.29 16.94 1.55
CA GLY A 139 15.42 16.89 2.50
C GLY A 139 16.53 15.94 2.06
N LEU A 140 16.65 15.68 0.76
CA LEU A 140 17.67 14.81 0.20
C LEU A 140 18.91 15.61 -0.21
N THR A 141 20.07 15.05 0.05
CA THR A 141 21.36 15.58 -0.37
C THR A 141 22.19 14.46 -1.01
N CYS A 142 23.00 14.82 -2.00
CA CYS A 142 23.88 13.85 -2.64
C CYS A 142 25.09 13.56 -1.72
N ASN A 143 25.34 12.27 -1.43
CA ASN A 143 26.56 11.82 -0.78
C ASN A 143 27.66 11.65 -1.84
N ALA A 144 28.72 12.44 -1.74
CA ALA A 144 29.78 12.46 -2.74
C ALA A 144 30.63 11.15 -2.80
N ALA A 145 30.61 10.33 -1.74
CA ALA A 145 31.37 9.08 -1.72
C ALA A 145 30.62 7.94 -2.41
N SER A 146 29.30 7.82 -2.17
CA SER A 146 28.46 6.76 -2.70
C SER A 146 27.74 7.14 -4.00
N GLY A 147 27.60 8.45 -4.29
CA GLY A 147 26.79 8.95 -5.39
C GLY A 147 25.30 8.62 -5.20
N THR A 148 24.82 8.56 -3.96
CA THR A 148 23.41 8.27 -3.64
C THR A 148 22.76 9.46 -2.95
N CYS A 149 21.42 9.55 -3.05
CA CYS A 149 20.65 10.54 -2.32
C CYS A 149 20.44 10.06 -0.88
N GLU A 150 20.87 10.84 0.08
CA GLU A 150 20.75 10.54 1.51
C GLU A 150 19.91 11.59 2.24
N GLY A 151 19.24 11.18 3.30
CA GLY A 151 18.41 12.04 4.13
C GLY A 151 17.26 11.24 4.77
N PRO A 152 16.47 11.89 5.64
CA PRO A 152 15.34 11.24 6.30
C PRO A 152 14.29 10.68 5.35
N CYS A 153 14.24 11.20 4.13
CA CYS A 153 13.31 10.82 3.07
C CYS A 153 13.93 9.93 1.99
N SER A 154 15.14 9.40 2.21
CA SER A 154 15.74 8.45 1.26
C SER A 154 14.93 7.14 1.21
N PRO A 155 14.90 6.43 0.06
CA PRO A 155 14.20 5.14 -0.04
C PRO A 155 14.64 4.13 1.01
N SER A 156 15.90 4.15 1.43
CA SER A 156 16.44 3.28 2.49
C SER A 156 15.95 3.64 3.90
N ALA A 157 15.54 4.89 4.14
CA ALA A 157 15.04 5.35 5.43
C ALA A 157 13.52 5.19 5.58
N LEU A 158 12.79 5.14 4.45
CA LEU A 158 11.34 5.02 4.42
C LEU A 158 10.92 3.56 4.23
N GLY A 159 9.88 3.15 4.94
CA GLY A 159 9.23 1.86 4.72
C GLY A 159 7.97 2.00 3.86
N ASN A 160 7.09 1.00 3.91
CA ASN A 160 5.82 0.96 3.17
C ASN A 160 4.59 1.24 4.05
N GLY A 161 4.74 2.06 5.09
CA GLY A 161 3.65 2.53 5.95
C GLY A 161 3.12 3.90 5.52
N SER A 162 2.31 4.53 6.37
CA SER A 162 1.70 5.83 6.09
C SER A 162 2.63 7.03 6.32
N LEU A 163 3.83 6.82 6.88
CA LEU A 163 4.84 7.88 7.04
C LEU A 163 5.67 8.02 5.77
N GLY A 164 5.82 9.23 5.28
CA GLY A 164 6.63 9.54 4.11
C GLY A 164 6.80 11.02 3.86
N CYS A 165 7.38 11.35 2.72
CA CYS A 165 7.80 12.70 2.42
C CYS A 165 7.19 13.26 1.12
N GLU A 166 6.60 12.42 0.29
CA GLU A 166 5.98 12.81 -0.96
C GLU A 166 4.57 12.22 -1.08
N PHE A 167 3.59 13.10 -1.33
CA PHE A 167 2.18 12.76 -1.42
C PHE A 167 1.54 13.50 -2.59
N TYR A 168 0.42 12.96 -3.09
CA TYR A 168 -0.35 13.57 -4.17
C TYR A 168 -1.82 13.77 -3.76
N PRO A 169 -2.14 14.86 -3.03
CA PRO A 169 -3.53 15.24 -2.77
C PRO A 169 -4.31 15.38 -4.07
N THR A 170 -5.44 14.66 -4.15
CA THR A 170 -6.21 14.54 -5.40
C THR A 170 -7.67 14.85 -5.13
N VAL A 171 -8.17 15.90 -5.76
CA VAL A 171 -9.61 16.24 -5.76
C VAL A 171 -10.37 15.12 -6.46
N THR A 172 -11.51 14.74 -5.90
CA THR A 172 -12.44 13.74 -6.44
C THR A 172 -13.83 14.34 -6.65
N VAL A 173 -14.68 13.65 -7.41
CA VAL A 173 -16.05 14.11 -7.67
C VAL A 173 -16.84 14.18 -6.36
N ASN A 174 -17.40 15.37 -6.07
CA ASN A 174 -18.15 15.63 -4.84
C ASN A 174 -19.47 16.38 -5.16
N SER A 175 -20.54 16.05 -4.42
CA SER A 175 -21.84 16.70 -4.51
C SER A 175 -21.90 17.87 -3.53
N PHE A 176 -21.29 18.98 -3.90
CA PHE A 176 -21.28 20.20 -3.08
C PHE A 176 -22.43 21.15 -3.46
N ARG A 177 -22.78 22.06 -2.55
CA ARG A 177 -23.76 23.13 -2.82
C ARG A 177 -23.06 24.35 -3.44
N ALA A 178 -23.66 24.91 -4.48
CA ALA A 178 -23.09 26.08 -5.18
C ALA A 178 -23.01 27.36 -4.31
N ASP A 179 -23.79 27.43 -3.25
CA ASP A 179 -23.85 28.57 -2.32
C ASP A 179 -22.91 28.44 -1.11
N VAL A 180 -22.14 27.36 -1.02
CA VAL A 180 -21.18 27.11 0.05
C VAL A 180 -19.76 27.28 -0.48
N ASP A 181 -18.99 28.18 0.15
CA ASP A 181 -17.56 28.38 -0.13
C ASP A 181 -16.74 27.35 0.66
N SER A 182 -16.90 26.07 0.33
CA SER A 182 -16.13 24.98 0.91
C SER A 182 -14.75 24.86 0.26
N LYS A 183 -13.79 24.32 1.01
CA LYS A 183 -12.40 24.24 0.60
C LYS A 183 -11.88 22.82 0.64
N PHE A 184 -11.17 22.41 -0.38
CA PHE A 184 -10.40 21.19 -0.39
C PHE A 184 -9.06 21.39 0.34
N GLY A 185 -8.50 20.35 0.95
CA GLY A 185 -7.18 20.49 1.55
C GLY A 185 -6.70 19.26 2.28
N VAL A 186 -5.56 19.42 2.92
CA VAL A 186 -4.91 18.37 3.71
C VAL A 186 -4.50 18.89 5.08
N ILE A 187 -4.51 18.00 6.08
CA ILE A 187 -3.83 18.23 7.35
C ILE A 187 -2.54 17.40 7.34
N VAL A 188 -1.42 18.09 7.55
CA VAL A 188 -0.10 17.50 7.67
C VAL A 188 0.28 17.44 9.13
N THR A 189 0.68 16.27 9.62
CA THR A 189 1.11 16.03 10.99
C THR A 189 2.59 15.70 11.03
N ASN A 190 3.37 16.52 11.73
CA ASN A 190 4.76 16.26 12.08
C ASN A 190 4.82 15.69 13.49
N ASP A 191 4.92 14.38 13.63
CA ASP A 191 5.04 13.67 14.92
C ASP A 191 6.51 13.56 15.40
N SER A 192 7.45 14.12 14.66
CA SER A 192 8.85 14.17 15.09
C SER A 192 9.11 15.37 16.02
N ALA A 193 10.19 15.32 16.80
CA ALA A 193 10.61 16.46 17.63
C ALA A 193 11.24 17.60 16.80
N GLU A 194 11.68 17.31 15.57
CA GLU A 194 12.40 18.23 14.70
C GLU A 194 11.44 18.98 13.76
N PRO A 195 11.74 20.24 13.41
CA PRO A 195 10.93 20.94 12.43
C PRO A 195 11.02 20.32 11.04
N VAL A 196 9.95 20.42 10.27
CA VAL A 196 9.84 19.96 8.88
C VAL A 196 9.39 21.12 7.99
N VAL A 197 9.99 21.25 6.80
CA VAL A 197 9.47 22.15 5.77
C VAL A 197 8.54 21.35 4.87
N VAL A 198 7.31 21.82 4.75
CA VAL A 198 6.29 21.23 3.87
C VAL A 198 6.03 22.19 2.72
N THR A 199 6.12 21.70 1.49
CA THR A 199 5.90 22.46 0.26
C THR A 199 4.81 21.81 -0.57
N THR A 200 3.76 22.57 -0.90
CA THR A 200 2.70 22.16 -1.83
C THR A 200 2.89 22.83 -3.17
N SER A 201 2.65 22.10 -4.26
CA SER A 201 2.75 22.60 -5.62
C SER A 201 1.66 22.00 -6.52
N LYS A 202 1.39 22.66 -7.66
CA LYS A 202 0.60 22.13 -8.76
C LYS A 202 1.42 22.24 -10.04
N GLY A 203 1.74 21.10 -10.63
CA GLY A 203 2.80 21.06 -11.64
C GLY A 203 4.10 21.64 -11.06
N ASP A 204 4.73 22.56 -11.79
CA ASP A 204 5.98 23.21 -11.37
C ASP A 204 5.76 24.44 -10.47
N THR A 205 4.50 24.84 -10.26
CA THR A 205 4.17 26.05 -9.48
C THR A 205 4.06 25.71 -7.99
N ILE A 206 4.95 26.27 -7.17
CA ILE A 206 4.83 26.21 -5.72
C ILE A 206 3.68 27.11 -5.28
N LEU A 207 2.75 26.53 -4.51
CA LEU A 207 1.60 27.23 -3.94
C LEU A 207 1.91 27.77 -2.55
N GLU A 208 2.50 26.93 -1.72
CA GLU A 208 2.87 27.27 -0.35
C GLU A 208 4.11 26.48 0.09
N SER A 209 4.95 27.11 0.90
CA SER A 209 6.04 26.43 1.64
C SER A 209 6.04 26.96 3.06
N ARG A 210 5.89 26.03 4.03
CA ARG A 210 5.74 26.37 5.44
C ARG A 210 6.54 25.41 6.33
N THR A 211 7.17 25.95 7.37
CA THR A 211 7.85 25.16 8.40
C THR A 211 6.84 24.79 9.51
N LEU A 212 6.67 23.50 9.78
CA LEU A 212 5.96 22.96 10.91
C LEU A 212 6.94 22.60 12.02
N ALA A 213 6.69 23.09 13.22
CA ALA A 213 7.46 22.69 14.41
C ALA A 213 7.28 21.19 14.71
N GLY A 214 8.14 20.65 15.54
CA GLY A 214 7.96 19.27 16.03
C GLY A 214 6.68 19.13 16.85
N ASN A 215 6.04 17.96 16.74
CA ASN A 215 4.77 17.62 17.41
C ASN A 215 3.64 18.63 17.13
N THR A 216 3.50 19.05 15.86
CA THR A 216 2.43 19.94 15.41
C THR A 216 1.74 19.45 14.16
N SER A 217 0.48 19.87 14.00
CA SER A 217 -0.29 19.69 12.77
C SER A 217 -0.67 21.02 12.14
N ALA A 218 -0.80 21.07 10.82
CA ALA A 218 -1.26 22.25 10.10
C ALA A 218 -2.11 21.88 8.90
N ALA A 219 -3.14 22.70 8.67
CA ALA A 219 -3.97 22.60 7.47
C ALA A 219 -3.32 23.36 6.30
N PHE A 220 -3.39 22.77 5.13
CA PHE A 220 -3.02 23.35 3.83
C PHE A 220 -4.28 23.35 2.95
N GLU A 221 -4.85 24.53 2.72
CA GLU A 221 -5.97 24.71 1.81
C GLU A 221 -5.47 24.66 0.37
N LEU A 222 -6.14 23.90 -0.47
CA LEU A 222 -5.80 23.70 -1.88
C LEU A 222 -7.01 24.08 -2.74
N PRO A 223 -6.82 24.80 -3.86
CA PRO A 223 -7.90 25.10 -4.78
C PRO A 223 -8.62 23.85 -5.29
N TRP A 224 -9.93 23.94 -5.50
CA TRP A 224 -10.65 22.89 -6.20
C TRP A 224 -10.17 22.73 -7.64
N VAL A 225 -9.96 21.50 -8.08
CA VAL A 225 -9.80 21.15 -9.50
C VAL A 225 -11.19 20.87 -10.05
N THR A 226 -11.77 21.87 -10.73
CA THR A 226 -13.18 21.87 -11.14
C THR A 226 -13.56 20.71 -12.04
N GLU A 227 -12.64 20.27 -12.89
CA GLU A 227 -12.85 19.15 -13.81
C GLU A 227 -13.01 17.83 -13.07
N LEU A 228 -12.28 17.63 -11.96
CA LEU A 228 -12.37 16.45 -11.10
C LEU A 228 -13.55 16.55 -10.13
N ARG A 229 -13.69 17.70 -9.44
CA ARG A 229 -14.80 17.90 -8.51
C ARG A 229 -16.18 17.75 -9.16
N GLY A 230 -16.27 18.13 -10.42
CA GLY A 230 -17.53 18.14 -11.16
C GLY A 230 -18.44 19.33 -10.84
N PRO A 231 -19.65 19.35 -11.40
CA PRO A 231 -20.62 20.44 -11.22
C PRO A 231 -21.27 20.39 -9.84
N ALA A 232 -21.75 21.55 -9.40
CA ALA A 232 -22.51 21.64 -8.16
C ALA A 232 -23.81 20.81 -8.19
N SER A 233 -24.18 20.25 -7.01
CA SER A 233 -25.45 19.52 -6.84
C SER A 233 -26.67 20.35 -7.29
N PRO A 234 -27.68 19.75 -7.96
CA PRO A 234 -27.87 18.31 -8.14
C PRO A 234 -27.35 17.75 -9.48
N SER A 235 -26.40 18.40 -10.12
CA SER A 235 -25.92 18.00 -11.44
C SER A 235 -24.96 16.81 -11.35
N ALA A 236 -25.15 15.85 -12.24
CA ALA A 236 -24.28 14.69 -12.38
C ALA A 236 -22.99 15.03 -13.15
N MET A 237 -21.90 14.28 -12.92
CA MET A 237 -20.69 14.36 -13.73
C MET A 237 -21.01 14.13 -15.21
N PRO A 238 -20.50 14.98 -16.14
CA PRO A 238 -20.78 14.81 -17.57
C PRO A 238 -20.11 13.56 -18.16
N GLY A 239 -18.97 13.12 -17.63
CA GLY A 239 -18.20 11.98 -18.11
C GLY A 239 -17.06 11.60 -17.16
N SER A 240 -16.38 10.50 -17.45
CA SER A 240 -15.07 10.21 -16.90
C SER A 240 -14.06 11.22 -17.46
N VAL A 241 -13.08 11.62 -16.70
CA VAL A 241 -12.17 12.72 -17.10
C VAL A 241 -10.70 12.32 -16.91
N ARG A 242 -9.85 12.91 -17.75
CA ARG A 242 -8.42 12.98 -17.56
C ARG A 242 -8.03 14.45 -17.37
N VAL A 243 -7.26 14.73 -16.35
CA VAL A 243 -6.73 16.07 -16.09
C VAL A 243 -5.21 15.96 -15.97
N ASP A 244 -4.51 16.52 -16.94
CA ASP A 244 -3.06 16.59 -16.91
C ASP A 244 -2.64 17.52 -15.76
N GLN A 245 -1.66 17.10 -14.94
CA GLN A 245 -1.29 17.78 -13.69
C GLN A 245 -2.51 18.01 -12.76
N GLY A 246 -3.45 17.05 -12.74
CA GLY A 246 -4.72 17.15 -11.99
C GLY A 246 -4.55 17.12 -10.48
N SER A 247 -3.54 16.41 -9.97
CA SER A 247 -3.23 16.34 -8.53
C SER A 247 -2.34 17.49 -8.06
N TYR A 248 -2.31 17.68 -6.75
CA TYR A 248 -1.28 18.47 -6.08
C TYR A 248 -0.10 17.58 -5.74
N ARG A 249 1.10 18.15 -5.59
CA ARG A 249 2.28 17.47 -5.06
C ARG A 249 2.67 18.11 -3.74
N LEU A 250 2.70 17.32 -2.67
CA LEU A 250 3.17 17.74 -1.36
C LEU A 250 4.51 17.06 -1.08
N ARG A 251 5.53 17.85 -0.76
CA ARG A 251 6.86 17.38 -0.38
C ARG A 251 7.21 17.88 1.00
N ALA A 252 7.84 17.02 1.79
CA ALA A 252 8.28 17.33 3.14
C ALA A 252 9.76 16.94 3.32
N THR A 253 10.52 17.75 4.04
CA THR A 253 11.95 17.50 4.27
C THR A 253 12.22 16.39 5.30
N ARG A 254 11.18 15.87 5.95
CA ARG A 254 11.18 14.73 6.88
C ARG A 254 9.87 13.98 6.76
N PRO A 255 9.79 12.72 7.18
CA PRO A 255 8.55 11.95 7.13
C PRO A 255 7.43 12.62 7.95
N VAL A 256 6.25 12.71 7.35
CA VAL A 256 5.01 13.23 7.94
C VAL A 256 3.86 12.27 7.65
N THR A 257 2.73 12.45 8.34
CA THR A 257 1.45 11.85 7.97
C THR A 257 0.57 12.91 7.33
N VAL A 258 -0.14 12.53 6.25
CA VAL A 258 -1.02 13.45 5.51
C VAL A 258 -2.42 12.85 5.43
N ARG A 259 -3.41 13.64 5.82
CA ARG A 259 -4.84 13.30 5.71
C ARG A 259 -5.51 14.31 4.79
N GLN A 260 -6.20 13.82 3.77
CA GLN A 260 -6.98 14.62 2.82
C GLN A 260 -8.41 14.78 3.34
N TYR A 261 -9.00 15.94 3.11
CA TYR A 261 -10.38 16.24 3.46
C TYR A 261 -11.09 16.90 2.27
N SER A 262 -12.25 16.42 1.96
CA SER A 262 -13.07 16.86 0.84
C SER A 262 -14.51 17.15 1.30
N PRO A 263 -14.78 18.35 1.94
CA PRO A 263 -13.91 19.51 2.17
C PRO A 263 -13.13 19.49 3.51
N ILE A 264 -12.17 20.42 3.68
CA ILE A 264 -11.38 20.56 4.92
C ILE A 264 -12.03 21.45 5.98
N ASP A 265 -12.94 22.30 5.59
CA ASP A 265 -13.60 23.28 6.49
C ASP A 265 -14.88 22.74 7.14
N GLY A 266 -15.30 21.50 6.83
CA GLY A 266 -16.44 20.84 7.44
C GLY A 266 -17.80 21.51 7.21
N PHE A 267 -17.91 22.43 6.23
CA PHE A 267 -19.14 23.19 5.97
C PHE A 267 -19.81 22.82 4.63
N GLY A 268 -19.35 21.74 3.97
CA GLY A 268 -19.72 21.43 2.59
C GLY A 268 -21.07 20.76 2.40
N TYR A 269 -21.74 20.26 3.44
CA TYR A 269 -22.92 19.38 3.37
C TYR A 269 -22.69 18.03 2.67
N SER A 270 -21.49 17.71 2.29
CA SER A 270 -21.12 16.42 1.71
C SER A 270 -19.61 16.31 1.76
N GLY A 271 -19.11 15.50 2.68
CA GLY A 271 -17.68 15.38 2.93
C GLY A 271 -17.25 14.00 3.41
N ASP A 272 -15.99 13.70 3.18
CA ASP A 272 -15.28 12.55 3.74
C ASP A 272 -13.79 12.88 3.83
N ALA A 273 -13.02 11.96 4.38
CA ALA A 273 -11.58 12.12 4.54
C ALA A 273 -10.85 10.82 4.21
N SER A 274 -9.59 10.95 3.84
CA SER A 274 -8.75 9.83 3.45
C SER A 274 -7.36 9.94 4.05
N LEU A 275 -6.81 8.83 4.55
CA LEU A 275 -5.40 8.74 4.90
C LEU A 275 -4.60 8.57 3.59
N LEU A 276 -3.89 9.62 3.16
CA LEU A 276 -3.05 9.51 1.98
C LEU A 276 -1.83 8.63 2.26
N LEU A 277 -1.58 7.68 1.37
CA LEU A 277 -0.32 6.95 1.37
C LEU A 277 0.77 7.79 0.68
N PRO A 278 1.98 7.84 1.25
CA PRO A 278 3.11 8.44 0.56
C PRO A 278 3.56 7.58 -0.62
N VAL A 279 4.27 8.18 -1.59
CA VAL A 279 4.77 7.49 -2.79
C VAL A 279 5.56 6.22 -2.46
N ASN A 280 6.32 6.22 -1.36
CA ASN A 280 7.08 5.04 -0.91
C ASN A 280 6.20 3.85 -0.44
N ALA A 281 4.90 4.08 -0.21
CA ALA A 281 3.94 3.05 0.14
C ALA A 281 3.00 2.67 -1.02
N TRP A 282 3.12 3.35 -2.18
CA TRP A 282 2.31 3.02 -3.35
C TRP A 282 2.69 1.66 -3.93
N GLY A 283 1.73 1.01 -4.54
CA GLY A 283 1.90 -0.24 -5.28
C GLY A 283 1.65 -0.08 -6.77
N LYS A 284 1.68 -1.21 -7.46
CA LYS A 284 1.40 -1.31 -8.88
C LYS A 284 0.09 -2.04 -9.17
N ASP A 285 -0.38 -2.84 -8.22
CA ASP A 285 -1.55 -3.72 -8.36
C ASP A 285 -2.61 -3.34 -7.34
N TYR A 286 -3.82 -3.05 -7.81
CA TYR A 286 -4.94 -2.62 -6.98
C TYR A 286 -6.24 -3.33 -7.34
N ARG A 287 -7.07 -3.57 -6.33
CA ARG A 287 -8.50 -3.83 -6.47
C ARG A 287 -9.27 -2.63 -5.93
N ILE A 288 -10.06 -2.01 -6.79
CA ILE A 288 -10.84 -0.81 -6.44
C ILE A 288 -11.88 -1.16 -5.38
N VAL A 289 -12.05 -0.27 -4.41
CA VAL A 289 -13.20 -0.19 -3.51
C VAL A 289 -13.92 1.12 -3.80
N ALA A 290 -15.22 1.06 -4.02
CA ALA A 290 -16.07 2.21 -4.28
C ALA A 290 -17.52 1.82 -3.98
N ARG A 291 -18.50 2.53 -4.55
CA ARG A 291 -19.90 2.18 -4.43
C ARG A 291 -20.61 2.31 -5.78
N HIS A 292 -21.75 1.61 -5.92
CA HIS A 292 -22.52 1.62 -7.15
C HIS A 292 -23.23 2.96 -7.40
N HIS A 293 -23.55 3.23 -8.66
CA HIS A 293 -24.35 4.40 -9.05
C HIS A 293 -25.68 4.44 -8.32
N THR A 294 -26.06 5.60 -7.83
CA THR A 294 -27.37 5.88 -7.24
C THR A 294 -28.06 7.05 -7.96
N ASN A 295 -29.30 7.37 -7.60
CA ASN A 295 -29.98 8.54 -8.14
C ASN A 295 -29.46 9.87 -7.59
N THR A 296 -28.55 9.84 -6.64
CA THR A 296 -27.88 11.03 -6.04
C THR A 296 -26.49 11.27 -6.56
N GLY A 297 -25.90 10.32 -7.30
CA GLY A 297 -24.56 10.48 -7.85
C GLY A 297 -23.95 9.20 -8.38
N GLU A 298 -22.72 9.34 -8.79
CA GLU A 298 -21.88 8.31 -9.38
C GLU A 298 -20.92 7.69 -8.36
N GLY A 299 -20.71 6.36 -8.46
CA GLY A 299 -19.50 5.73 -7.91
C GLY A 299 -18.29 6.09 -8.77
N PHE A 300 -17.15 6.26 -8.17
CA PHE A 300 -15.93 6.67 -8.88
C PHE A 300 -14.68 5.97 -8.34
N TYR A 301 -13.62 6.07 -9.13
CA TYR A 301 -12.24 5.95 -8.67
C TYR A 301 -11.33 6.88 -9.47
N ALA A 302 -10.34 7.46 -8.79
CA ALA A 302 -9.34 8.35 -9.36
C ALA A 302 -7.96 7.71 -9.27
N ILE A 303 -7.21 7.71 -10.38
CA ILE A 303 -5.85 7.18 -10.49
C ILE A 303 -4.89 8.36 -10.64
N THR A 304 -3.82 8.38 -9.84
CA THR A 304 -2.77 9.40 -9.91
C THR A 304 -1.42 8.74 -10.14
N ALA A 305 -0.61 9.27 -11.05
CA ALA A 305 0.74 8.81 -11.33
C ALA A 305 1.79 9.72 -10.67
N SER A 306 2.87 9.12 -10.11
CA SER A 306 4.02 9.87 -9.57
C SER A 306 5.20 9.97 -10.53
N GLU A 307 5.15 9.28 -11.67
CA GLU A 307 6.23 9.22 -12.66
C GLU A 307 5.69 9.37 -14.08
N ASP A 308 6.53 9.97 -14.95
CA ASP A 308 6.20 10.12 -16.36
C ASP A 308 6.16 8.79 -17.10
N GLY A 309 5.25 8.69 -18.09
CA GLY A 309 5.10 7.50 -18.92
C GLY A 309 4.60 6.26 -18.16
N THR A 310 3.90 6.45 -17.02
CA THR A 310 3.27 5.35 -16.27
C THR A 310 2.15 4.73 -17.11
N VAL A 311 2.24 3.44 -17.38
CA VAL A 311 1.22 2.67 -18.11
C VAL A 311 0.34 1.93 -17.12
N VAL A 312 -0.98 2.16 -17.19
CA VAL A 312 -1.98 1.52 -16.33
C VAL A 312 -2.94 0.72 -17.19
N GLN A 313 -3.08 -0.57 -16.89
CA GLN A 313 -4.06 -1.47 -17.47
C GLN A 313 -5.23 -1.65 -16.51
N LEU A 314 -6.45 -1.38 -16.98
CA LEU A 314 -7.69 -1.58 -16.23
C LEU A 314 -8.44 -2.81 -16.76
N THR A 315 -9.00 -3.60 -15.84
CA THR A 315 -9.90 -4.71 -16.14
C THR A 315 -11.16 -4.58 -15.31
N ALA A 316 -12.31 -4.59 -15.96
CA ALA A 316 -13.61 -4.47 -15.30
C ALA A 316 -13.82 -5.54 -14.21
N PRO A 317 -14.63 -5.24 -13.17
CA PRO A 317 -14.90 -6.20 -12.10
C PRO A 317 -15.70 -7.41 -12.61
N PRO A 318 -15.65 -8.57 -11.91
CA PRO A 318 -16.39 -9.78 -12.32
C PRO A 318 -17.90 -9.59 -12.45
N ARG A 319 -18.49 -8.67 -11.68
CA ARG A 319 -19.92 -8.34 -11.73
C ARG A 319 -20.31 -7.47 -12.93
N GLY A 320 -19.32 -7.01 -13.69
CA GLY A 320 -19.48 -6.08 -14.79
C GLY A 320 -19.56 -4.62 -14.33
N LEU A 321 -19.29 -3.73 -15.26
CA LEU A 321 -19.29 -2.28 -15.05
C LEU A 321 -19.77 -1.59 -16.32
N THR A 322 -20.42 -0.45 -16.18
CA THR A 322 -20.66 0.52 -17.24
C THR A 322 -20.24 1.89 -16.74
N ILE A 323 -19.37 2.53 -17.48
CA ILE A 323 -18.84 3.85 -17.14
C ILE A 323 -19.34 4.94 -18.09
N LYS A 324 -19.28 6.19 -17.66
CA LYS A 324 -19.43 7.32 -18.55
C LYS A 324 -18.17 7.47 -19.39
N SER A 325 -18.33 7.72 -20.69
CA SER A 325 -17.20 7.99 -21.59
C SER A 325 -16.46 9.29 -21.23
N GLY A 326 -15.26 9.47 -21.76
CA GLY A 326 -14.47 10.70 -21.59
C GLY A 326 -12.95 10.46 -21.54
N VAL A 327 -12.52 9.25 -21.23
CA VAL A 327 -11.10 8.89 -21.17
C VAL A 327 -10.72 8.02 -22.36
N THR A 328 -9.78 8.51 -23.18
CA THR A 328 -9.27 7.76 -24.33
C THR A 328 -8.49 6.52 -23.84
N GLY A 329 -8.70 5.38 -24.50
CA GLY A 329 -8.06 4.11 -24.16
C GLY A 329 -8.85 3.24 -23.21
N ILE A 330 -9.98 3.73 -22.66
CA ILE A 330 -10.89 2.97 -21.81
C ILE A 330 -12.23 2.78 -22.50
N ASP A 331 -12.72 1.54 -22.53
CA ASP A 331 -14.01 1.18 -23.12
C ASP A 331 -15.18 1.47 -22.18
N ALA A 332 -16.41 1.35 -22.69
CA ALA A 332 -17.63 1.61 -21.93
C ALA A 332 -17.83 0.65 -20.72
N LYS A 333 -17.04 -0.41 -20.60
CA LYS A 333 -17.06 -1.35 -19.49
C LYS A 333 -15.96 -1.07 -18.46
N GLY A 334 -15.18 -0.01 -18.65
CA GLY A 334 -14.11 0.38 -17.75
C GLY A 334 -12.82 -0.45 -17.92
N SER A 335 -12.64 -1.11 -19.07
CA SER A 335 -11.42 -1.86 -19.38
C SER A 335 -10.60 -1.14 -20.45
N GLY A 336 -9.27 -1.27 -20.37
CA GLY A 336 -8.38 -0.68 -21.36
C GLY A 336 -7.01 -0.32 -20.80
N THR A 337 -6.26 0.48 -21.53
CA THR A 337 -4.91 0.91 -21.16
C THR A 337 -4.76 2.41 -21.33
N ILE A 338 -4.15 3.05 -20.35
CA ILE A 338 -3.83 4.49 -20.36
C ILE A 338 -2.36 4.71 -20.06
N THR A 339 -1.78 5.77 -20.61
CA THR A 339 -0.44 6.24 -20.24
C THR A 339 -0.58 7.58 -19.55
N MET A 340 0.07 7.76 -18.42
CA MET A 340 -0.02 8.94 -17.56
C MET A 340 1.36 9.51 -17.27
N ASN A 341 1.46 10.80 -17.05
CA ASN A 341 2.66 11.46 -16.56
C ASN A 341 2.50 11.83 -15.09
N ARG A 342 3.60 12.23 -14.46
CA ARG A 342 3.60 12.68 -13.06
C ARG A 342 2.56 13.76 -12.84
N GLY A 343 1.70 13.58 -11.84
CA GLY A 343 0.66 14.52 -11.45
C GLY A 343 -0.64 14.41 -12.26
N ASP A 344 -0.67 13.63 -13.35
CA ASP A 344 -1.91 13.37 -14.08
C ASP A 344 -2.91 12.61 -13.20
N VAL A 345 -4.19 12.94 -13.38
CA VAL A 345 -5.30 12.23 -12.75
C VAL A 345 -6.25 11.73 -13.82
N VAL A 346 -6.63 10.47 -13.71
CA VAL A 346 -7.72 9.86 -14.47
C VAL A 346 -8.81 9.47 -13.49
N GLU A 347 -9.98 10.09 -13.58
CA GLU A 347 -11.15 9.78 -12.78
C GLU A 347 -12.21 9.08 -13.64
N ILE A 348 -12.56 7.87 -13.24
CA ILE A 348 -13.57 7.03 -13.87
C ILE A 348 -14.84 7.10 -13.04
N VAL A 349 -15.95 7.46 -13.67
CA VAL A 349 -17.27 7.53 -13.03
C VAL A 349 -18.26 6.55 -13.64
N THR A 350 -19.13 5.96 -12.82
CA THR A 350 -20.13 5.01 -13.25
C THR A 350 -21.21 5.68 -14.12
N ALA A 351 -21.69 4.98 -15.14
CA ALA A 351 -22.84 5.46 -15.92
C ALA A 351 -24.14 5.29 -15.11
N SER A 352 -25.09 6.18 -15.36
CA SER A 352 -26.44 6.09 -14.82
C SER A 352 -27.13 4.84 -15.33
N THR A 353 -27.45 3.93 -14.44
CA THR A 353 -28.24 2.71 -14.72
C THR A 353 -29.24 2.50 -13.61
N THR A 354 -30.29 1.74 -13.88
CA THR A 354 -31.24 1.31 -12.84
C THR A 354 -30.73 0.13 -12.04
N ALA A 355 -29.57 -0.42 -12.41
CA ALA A 355 -28.99 -1.59 -11.77
C ALA A 355 -28.11 -1.18 -10.59
N THR A 356 -28.46 -1.62 -9.39
CA THR A 356 -27.63 -1.51 -8.17
C THR A 356 -26.32 -2.31 -8.25
N THR A 357 -26.11 -3.03 -9.36
CA THR A 357 -24.91 -3.81 -9.65
C THR A 357 -23.84 -3.05 -10.43
N ASN A 358 -24.12 -1.80 -10.87
CA ASN A 358 -23.12 -0.98 -11.58
C ASN A 358 -22.13 -0.35 -10.60
N ASP A 359 -21.29 -1.18 -10.02
CA ASP A 359 -20.37 -0.87 -8.94
C ASP A 359 -18.92 -1.08 -9.43
N PRO A 360 -18.03 -0.08 -9.34
CA PRO A 360 -16.66 -0.24 -9.79
C PRO A 360 -15.81 -1.08 -8.84
N THR A 361 -16.32 -1.46 -7.65
CA THR A 361 -15.61 -2.34 -6.70
C THR A 361 -15.20 -3.65 -7.36
N GLY A 362 -13.91 -3.98 -7.21
CA GLY A 362 -13.32 -5.18 -7.79
C GLY A 362 -12.63 -4.95 -9.13
N THR A 363 -12.77 -3.77 -9.76
CA THR A 363 -11.94 -3.41 -10.92
C THR A 363 -10.47 -3.63 -10.58
N LEU A 364 -9.73 -4.28 -11.50
CA LEU A 364 -8.30 -4.50 -11.35
C LEU A 364 -7.54 -3.41 -12.10
N ALA A 365 -6.64 -2.74 -11.41
CA ALA A 365 -5.66 -1.83 -12.01
C ALA A 365 -4.27 -2.42 -11.82
N ILE A 366 -3.53 -2.58 -12.94
CA ILE A 366 -2.12 -3.02 -12.96
C ILE A 366 -1.31 -1.92 -13.64
N ALA A 367 -0.25 -1.47 -12.99
CA ALA A 367 0.64 -0.44 -13.51
C ALA A 367 2.08 -0.94 -13.62
N ASP A 368 2.85 -0.37 -14.53
CA ASP A 368 4.29 -0.64 -14.65
C ASP A 368 5.13 0.14 -13.61
N LYS A 369 4.56 1.24 -13.07
CA LYS A 369 5.14 2.09 -12.02
C LYS A 369 4.13 2.30 -10.88
N PRO A 370 4.58 2.70 -9.67
CA PRO A 370 3.67 2.95 -8.55
C PRO A 370 2.61 4.01 -8.87
N ILE A 371 1.37 3.76 -8.45
CA ILE A 371 0.23 4.67 -8.61
C ILE A 371 -0.53 4.83 -7.29
N GLN A 372 -1.26 5.94 -7.13
CA GLN A 372 -2.29 6.10 -6.11
C GLN A 372 -3.66 5.84 -6.71
N ILE A 373 -4.55 5.25 -5.91
CA ILE A 373 -5.97 5.15 -6.24
C ILE A 373 -6.79 5.66 -5.06
N ILE A 374 -7.75 6.54 -5.33
CA ILE A 374 -8.80 6.95 -4.40
C ILE A 374 -10.11 6.45 -4.98
N GLY A 375 -10.91 5.75 -4.17
CA GLY A 375 -12.21 5.25 -4.59
C GLY A 375 -13.33 5.78 -3.69
N GLY A 376 -14.55 5.88 -4.22
CA GLY A 376 -15.64 6.42 -3.45
C GLY A 376 -16.95 6.58 -4.23
N HIS A 377 -17.74 7.60 -3.83
CA HIS A 377 -19.02 7.94 -4.44
C HIS A 377 -19.31 9.44 -4.27
N GLN A 378 -19.91 10.04 -5.28
CA GLN A 378 -20.26 11.47 -5.26
C GLN A 378 -21.19 11.86 -4.10
N CYS A 379 -22.25 11.08 -3.85
CA CYS A 379 -23.17 11.19 -2.71
C CYS A 379 -23.90 9.86 -2.52
N ALA A 380 -23.39 9.01 -1.62
CA ALA A 380 -23.89 7.65 -1.42
C ALA A 380 -24.95 7.57 -0.32
N PHE A 381 -25.99 6.78 -0.56
CA PHE A 381 -26.79 6.22 0.52
C PHE A 381 -26.13 4.95 1.07
N VAL A 382 -26.07 4.81 2.37
CA VAL A 382 -25.59 3.58 3.03
C VAL A 382 -26.52 3.16 4.16
N PRO A 383 -27.11 1.96 4.08
CA PRO A 383 -27.36 1.19 2.85
C PRO A 383 -28.37 1.86 1.93
N ASP A 384 -28.59 1.29 0.74
CA ASP A 384 -29.59 1.80 -0.19
C ASP A 384 -30.95 2.00 0.48
N GLY A 385 -31.60 3.14 0.16
CA GLY A 385 -32.90 3.48 0.71
C GLY A 385 -32.90 4.11 2.11
N VAL A 386 -31.76 4.23 2.77
CA VAL A 386 -31.58 5.04 3.97
C VAL A 386 -31.33 6.48 3.56
N LEU A 387 -32.16 7.41 4.01
CA LEU A 387 -32.02 8.83 3.69
C LEU A 387 -30.80 9.43 4.39
N THR A 388 -30.31 10.45 3.83
CA THR A 388 -29.06 11.19 3.82
C THR A 388 -28.00 10.47 3.00
N CYS A 389 -27.50 11.16 1.99
CA CYS A 389 -26.35 10.71 1.22
C CYS A 389 -25.17 11.62 1.53
N ASP A 390 -23.99 11.05 1.53
CA ASP A 390 -22.76 11.80 1.67
C ASP A 390 -21.72 11.41 0.64
N HIS A 391 -20.73 12.29 0.44
CA HIS A 391 -19.51 11.98 -0.29
C HIS A 391 -18.79 10.81 0.39
N LEU A 392 -18.24 9.93 -0.41
CA LEU A 392 -17.35 8.87 0.09
C LEU A 392 -16.03 8.97 -0.63
N GLU A 393 -14.93 8.99 0.10
CA GLU A 393 -13.60 8.83 -0.47
C GLU A 393 -12.64 8.08 0.47
N GLU A 394 -11.85 7.17 -0.06
CA GLU A 394 -10.75 6.55 0.68
C GLU A 394 -9.61 6.18 -0.27
N THR A 395 -8.38 6.36 0.18
CA THR A 395 -7.19 5.85 -0.48
C THR A 395 -7.21 4.33 -0.48
N ILE A 396 -7.23 3.74 -1.66
CA ILE A 396 -7.24 2.29 -1.81
C ILE A 396 -5.83 1.75 -1.62
N TRP A 397 -5.69 0.73 -0.80
CA TRP A 397 -4.40 0.11 -0.56
C TRP A 397 -4.03 -0.87 -1.66
N PRO A 398 -2.74 -0.95 -2.03
CA PRO A 398 -2.28 -1.92 -3.01
C PRO A 398 -2.56 -3.36 -2.54
N ILE A 399 -2.71 -4.29 -3.48
CA ILE A 399 -2.97 -5.71 -3.18
C ILE A 399 -1.89 -6.31 -2.26
N SER A 400 -0.67 -5.80 -2.30
CA SER A 400 0.42 -6.19 -1.39
C SER A 400 0.15 -5.85 0.09
N MET A 401 -0.81 -4.97 0.38
CA MET A 401 -1.27 -4.66 1.74
C MET A 401 -2.52 -5.43 2.16
N ALA A 402 -3.11 -6.23 1.27
CA ALA A 402 -4.22 -7.11 1.63
C ALA A 402 -3.78 -8.15 2.67
N ALA A 403 -4.69 -8.53 3.56
CA ALA A 403 -4.39 -9.40 4.69
C ALA A 403 -5.53 -10.39 4.97
N THR A 404 -5.32 -11.24 5.98
CA THR A 404 -6.29 -12.29 6.32
C THR A 404 -7.00 -12.04 7.66
N ARG A 405 -6.65 -10.95 8.37
CA ARG A 405 -7.20 -10.67 9.71
C ARG A 405 -7.43 -9.17 9.92
N PHE A 406 -8.65 -8.83 10.27
CA PHE A 406 -9.08 -7.46 10.54
C PHE A 406 -9.98 -7.40 11.75
N ILE A 407 -9.97 -6.29 12.47
CA ILE A 407 -10.96 -5.97 13.49
C ILE A 407 -11.74 -4.75 12.97
N ALA A 408 -12.97 -4.98 12.52
CA ALA A 408 -13.86 -3.94 12.04
C ALA A 408 -14.70 -3.40 13.22
N VAL A 409 -14.51 -2.14 13.55
CA VAL A 409 -15.26 -1.43 14.60
C VAL A 409 -16.07 -0.31 13.96
N GLY A 410 -17.34 -0.20 14.32
CA GLY A 410 -18.21 0.85 13.80
C GLY A 410 -18.05 2.17 14.56
N PRO A 411 -18.15 3.32 13.89
CA PRO A 411 -18.08 4.62 14.55
C PRO A 411 -19.30 4.82 15.44
N ILE A 412 -19.09 5.09 16.71
CA ILE A 412 -20.14 5.43 17.67
C ILE A 412 -19.73 6.59 18.54
N VAL A 413 -20.73 7.42 18.87
CA VAL A 413 -20.57 8.39 19.95
C VAL A 413 -20.74 7.67 21.28
N PRO A 414 -19.88 7.84 22.29
CA PRO A 414 -19.95 7.10 23.55
C PRO A 414 -21.30 7.17 24.29
N SER A 415 -22.10 8.19 24.02
CA SER A 415 -23.42 8.40 24.63
C SER A 415 -24.57 7.75 23.86
N ASP A 416 -24.32 7.17 22.67
CA ASP A 416 -25.39 6.63 21.82
C ASP A 416 -25.39 5.10 21.76
N PRO A 417 -26.57 4.48 21.48
CA PRO A 417 -26.64 3.06 21.25
C PRO A 417 -25.78 2.64 20.05
N GLU A 418 -25.42 1.37 19.98
CA GLU A 418 -24.55 0.81 18.93
C GLU A 418 -25.09 1.12 17.53
N PRO A 419 -24.35 1.88 16.68
CA PRO A 419 -24.79 2.20 15.34
C PRO A 419 -24.63 1.00 14.41
N ASP A 420 -25.44 0.96 13.36
CA ASP A 420 -25.26 0.07 12.24
C ASP A 420 -24.02 0.45 11.41
N GLN A 421 -23.28 -0.53 10.97
CA GLN A 421 -22.24 -0.38 9.95
C GLN A 421 -22.43 -1.41 8.83
N VAL A 422 -21.96 -1.07 7.63
CA VAL A 422 -21.85 -2.00 6.51
C VAL A 422 -20.39 -2.34 6.31
N ILE A 423 -20.06 -3.63 6.31
CA ILE A 423 -18.71 -4.13 6.06
C ILE A 423 -18.71 -4.81 4.70
N ARG A 424 -17.85 -4.33 3.79
CA ARG A 424 -17.62 -4.94 2.47
C ARG A 424 -16.28 -5.65 2.48
N ILE A 425 -16.25 -6.92 2.10
CA ILE A 425 -15.05 -7.74 2.04
C ILE A 425 -14.79 -8.11 0.58
N LEU A 426 -13.66 -7.67 0.05
CA LEU A 426 -13.25 -7.81 -1.34
C LEU A 426 -12.13 -8.85 -1.45
N ALA A 427 -12.36 -9.90 -2.22
CA ALA A 427 -11.36 -10.96 -2.43
C ALA A 427 -10.29 -10.54 -3.45
N THR A 428 -9.02 -10.74 -3.11
CA THR A 428 -7.90 -10.57 -4.04
C THR A 428 -7.60 -11.82 -4.84
N GLN A 429 -8.04 -12.99 -4.35
CA GLN A 429 -7.82 -14.31 -4.94
C GLN A 429 -9.12 -15.13 -4.97
N PRO A 430 -9.28 -16.09 -5.89
CA PRO A 430 -10.47 -16.93 -5.96
C PRO A 430 -10.49 -17.96 -4.82
N GLY A 431 -11.71 -18.36 -4.40
CA GLY A 431 -11.89 -19.38 -3.36
C GLY A 431 -11.65 -18.89 -1.95
N THR A 432 -11.88 -17.61 -1.69
CA THR A 432 -11.79 -17.00 -0.37
C THR A 432 -12.91 -17.49 0.54
N THR A 433 -12.57 -17.91 1.77
CA THR A 433 -13.52 -18.26 2.83
C THR A 433 -13.37 -17.31 4.01
N LEU A 434 -14.49 -17.02 4.68
CA LEU A 434 -14.60 -16.00 5.73
C LEU A 434 -15.15 -16.60 7.02
N THR A 435 -14.67 -16.12 8.15
CA THR A 435 -15.22 -16.37 9.49
C THR A 435 -15.31 -15.05 10.26
N TYR A 436 -16.24 -14.99 11.20
CA TYR A 436 -16.56 -13.78 11.97
C TYR A 436 -16.59 -14.07 13.46
N GLU A 437 -16.02 -13.17 14.27
CA GLU A 437 -16.08 -13.23 15.72
C GLU A 437 -16.47 -11.86 16.31
N PRO A 438 -17.60 -11.70 17.02
CA PRO A 438 -18.59 -12.75 17.27
C PRO A 438 -19.29 -13.21 15.98
N PRO A 439 -19.84 -14.44 15.96
CA PRO A 439 -20.55 -14.95 14.80
C PRO A 439 -21.64 -14.00 14.30
N GLN A 440 -21.73 -13.84 12.98
CA GLN A 440 -22.71 -12.98 12.30
C GLN A 440 -23.73 -13.87 11.60
N GLU A 441 -24.99 -13.85 12.07
CA GLU A 441 -26.04 -14.67 11.49
C GLU A 441 -26.35 -14.23 10.05
N GLY A 442 -26.40 -15.18 9.12
CA GLY A 442 -26.68 -14.91 7.71
C GLY A 442 -25.55 -14.25 6.93
N ALA A 443 -24.41 -13.94 7.56
CA ALA A 443 -23.28 -13.35 6.86
C ALA A 443 -22.68 -14.30 5.81
N PRO A 444 -22.28 -13.80 4.62
CA PRO A 444 -21.62 -14.60 3.60
C PRO A 444 -20.27 -15.13 4.10
N THR A 445 -20.02 -16.42 3.84
CA THR A 445 -18.78 -17.09 4.29
C THR A 445 -17.83 -17.47 3.16
N THR A 446 -18.17 -17.17 1.90
CA THR A 446 -17.35 -17.51 0.73
C THR A 446 -17.40 -16.44 -0.34
N ILE A 447 -16.28 -16.23 -1.03
CA ILE A 447 -16.19 -15.39 -2.24
C ILE A 447 -15.50 -16.23 -3.31
N ALA A 448 -16.20 -16.51 -4.40
CA ALA A 448 -15.75 -17.48 -5.41
C ALA A 448 -14.66 -16.96 -6.32
N GLN A 449 -14.69 -15.66 -6.67
CA GLN A 449 -13.80 -15.07 -7.68
C GLN A 449 -12.97 -13.93 -7.10
N ALA A 450 -11.75 -13.76 -7.62
CA ALA A 450 -10.94 -12.58 -7.34
C ALA A 450 -11.62 -11.32 -7.91
N GLY A 451 -11.67 -10.26 -7.12
CA GLY A 451 -12.37 -9.01 -7.48
C GLY A 451 -13.87 -9.05 -7.21
N ASP A 452 -14.41 -10.18 -6.75
CA ASP A 452 -15.77 -10.22 -6.20
C ASP A 452 -15.76 -9.88 -4.71
N TRP A 453 -16.92 -9.49 -4.18
CA TRP A 453 -17.05 -9.02 -2.81
C TRP A 453 -18.38 -9.45 -2.19
N VAL A 454 -18.43 -9.41 -0.86
CA VAL A 454 -19.65 -9.62 -0.08
C VAL A 454 -19.82 -8.47 0.91
N GLU A 455 -21.07 -8.22 1.30
CA GLU A 455 -21.41 -7.26 2.36
C GLU A 455 -22.14 -7.94 3.50
N LEU A 456 -21.91 -7.41 4.70
CA LEU A 456 -22.75 -7.67 5.85
C LEU A 456 -23.09 -6.35 6.55
N ARG A 457 -24.32 -6.24 7.07
CA ARG A 457 -24.73 -5.16 7.96
C ARG A 457 -24.72 -5.67 9.40
N THR A 458 -24.13 -4.91 10.32
CA THR A 458 -24.02 -5.32 11.71
C THR A 458 -23.97 -4.12 12.66
N THR A 459 -24.55 -4.29 13.86
CA THR A 459 -24.41 -3.34 14.99
C THR A 459 -23.30 -3.77 15.95
N LYS A 460 -22.46 -4.72 15.58
CA LYS A 460 -21.40 -5.26 16.43
C LYS A 460 -20.04 -4.92 15.87
N ASP A 461 -19.08 -4.71 16.79
CA ASP A 461 -17.67 -4.80 16.46
C ASP A 461 -17.32 -6.25 16.15
N VAL A 462 -16.56 -6.49 15.10
CA VAL A 462 -16.38 -7.82 14.52
C VAL A 462 -14.94 -8.06 14.07
N GLU A 463 -14.38 -9.22 14.46
CA GLU A 463 -13.19 -9.73 13.80
C GLU A 463 -13.58 -10.45 12.51
N VAL A 464 -12.96 -10.07 11.41
CA VAL A 464 -13.05 -10.74 10.11
C VAL A 464 -11.77 -11.52 9.87
N ARG A 465 -11.90 -12.82 9.62
CA ARG A 465 -10.79 -13.68 9.20
C ARG A 465 -11.07 -14.30 7.84
N ALA A 466 -10.06 -14.31 6.99
CA ALA A 466 -10.10 -14.95 5.69
C ALA A 466 -8.98 -16.00 5.57
N ASN A 467 -9.16 -17.02 4.74
CA ASN A 467 -8.09 -17.98 4.41
C ASN A 467 -7.08 -17.43 3.40
N LEU A 468 -7.48 -16.42 2.61
CA LEU A 468 -6.68 -15.74 1.60
C LEU A 468 -6.75 -14.22 1.83
N PRO A 469 -5.74 -13.45 1.37
CA PRO A 469 -5.74 -11.99 1.55
C PRO A 469 -6.98 -11.32 0.94
N VAL A 470 -7.58 -10.40 1.70
CA VAL A 470 -8.74 -9.59 1.33
C VAL A 470 -8.47 -8.11 1.63
N LEU A 471 -9.29 -7.23 1.06
CA LEU A 471 -9.48 -5.87 1.54
C LEU A 471 -10.82 -5.79 2.26
N VAL A 472 -10.88 -5.03 3.35
CA VAL A 472 -12.08 -4.82 4.14
C VAL A 472 -12.39 -3.33 4.17
N ALA A 473 -13.53 -2.96 3.58
CA ALA A 473 -14.07 -1.60 3.64
C ALA A 473 -15.21 -1.54 4.65
N GLN A 474 -15.31 -0.44 5.36
CA GLN A 474 -16.36 -0.16 6.32
C GLN A 474 -17.08 1.13 5.90
N TYR A 475 -18.39 1.11 5.95
CA TYR A 475 -19.24 2.25 5.65
C TYR A 475 -20.09 2.58 6.87
N GLN A 476 -20.10 3.84 7.25
CA GLN A 476 -21.05 4.37 8.23
C GLN A 476 -22.44 4.42 7.62
N VAL A 477 -23.45 4.05 8.41
CA VAL A 477 -24.86 4.10 8.00
C VAL A 477 -25.41 5.51 8.14
N GLY A 478 -26.15 5.99 7.15
CA GLY A 478 -26.77 7.30 7.15
C GLY A 478 -27.75 7.54 8.31
N SER A 479 -27.97 8.80 8.65
CA SER A 479 -28.66 9.24 9.90
C SER A 479 -30.10 8.71 10.05
N SER A 480 -30.83 8.43 8.98
CA SER A 480 -32.18 7.87 9.04
C SER A 480 -32.22 6.37 9.39
N GLY A 481 -31.08 5.69 9.33
CA GLY A 481 -30.93 4.29 9.73
C GLY A 481 -30.52 4.09 11.17
N ASN A 482 -30.18 5.17 11.87
CA ASN A 482 -29.75 5.18 13.27
C ASN A 482 -30.92 5.56 14.20
N PRO A 483 -30.82 5.35 15.53
CA PRO A 483 -31.86 5.74 16.47
C PRO A 483 -32.24 7.23 16.36
N PRO A 484 -33.49 7.61 16.60
CA PRO A 484 -34.03 8.95 16.31
C PRO A 484 -33.34 10.10 17.06
N ASN A 485 -32.44 9.82 17.98
CA ASN A 485 -31.67 10.82 18.73
C ASN A 485 -30.27 11.10 18.15
N TYR A 486 -29.84 10.32 17.16
CA TYR A 486 -28.54 10.53 16.51
C TYR A 486 -28.71 11.55 15.39
N ARG A 487 -28.45 12.80 15.69
CA ARG A 487 -28.44 13.89 14.71
C ARG A 487 -27.02 14.12 14.23
N GLY A 488 -26.77 13.96 12.93
CA GLY A 488 -25.54 14.42 12.31
C GLY A 488 -24.52 13.32 11.96
N ALA A 489 -24.98 12.11 11.66
CA ALA A 489 -24.12 11.09 11.05
C ALA A 489 -24.61 10.79 9.63
N ASP A 490 -23.85 11.21 8.66
CA ASP A 490 -24.03 10.84 7.27
C ASP A 490 -23.05 9.72 6.87
N PRO A 491 -23.24 9.05 5.74
CA PRO A 491 -22.32 8.01 5.32
C PRO A 491 -20.87 8.48 5.20
N SER A 492 -19.93 7.65 5.60
CA SER A 492 -18.50 7.81 5.37
C SER A 492 -17.85 6.46 5.07
N LEU A 493 -16.67 6.46 4.47
CA LEU A 493 -15.95 5.26 4.03
C LEU A 493 -14.58 5.21 4.68
N THR A 494 -14.19 4.02 5.17
CA THR A 494 -12.80 3.75 5.54
C THR A 494 -12.38 2.34 5.12
N LEU A 495 -11.09 2.10 4.99
CA LEU A 495 -10.52 0.76 4.88
C LEU A 495 -10.00 0.30 6.24
N ALA A 496 -10.49 -0.84 6.74
CA ALA A 496 -10.03 -1.42 7.98
C ALA A 496 -8.53 -1.75 7.92
N VAL A 497 -7.77 -1.30 8.92
CA VAL A 497 -6.34 -1.61 9.01
C VAL A 497 -6.14 -3.09 9.35
N PRO A 498 -5.31 -3.84 8.61
CA PRO A 498 -4.93 -5.18 9.00
C PRO A 498 -4.27 -5.21 10.38
N VAL A 499 -4.59 -6.23 11.19
CA VAL A 499 -4.04 -6.37 12.55
C VAL A 499 -2.51 -6.34 12.59
N ASP A 500 -1.86 -6.85 11.54
CA ASP A 500 -0.40 -6.91 11.42
C ASP A 500 0.26 -5.59 10.95
N ARG A 501 -0.55 -4.54 10.72
CA ARG A 501 -0.12 -3.16 10.45
C ARG A 501 -0.48 -2.18 11.57
N TYR A 502 -0.88 -2.69 12.72
CA TYR A 502 -1.09 -1.88 13.92
C TYR A 502 0.24 -1.32 14.45
N LYS A 503 0.21 -0.12 15.04
CA LYS A 503 1.38 0.55 15.62
C LYS A 503 1.27 0.62 17.15
N THR A 504 2.36 0.92 17.82
CA THR A 504 2.38 1.17 19.27
C THR A 504 2.28 2.65 19.63
N ALA A 505 2.39 3.54 18.64
CA ALA A 505 2.26 4.98 18.82
C ALA A 505 1.65 5.63 17.58
N TYR A 506 0.80 6.63 17.82
CA TYR A 506 0.10 7.39 16.79
C TYR A 506 0.05 8.87 17.16
N ALA A 507 0.10 9.73 16.14
CA ALA A 507 -0.31 11.12 16.22
C ALA A 507 -1.56 11.31 15.34
N VAL A 508 -2.67 11.63 15.98
CA VAL A 508 -3.95 11.90 15.31
C VAL A 508 -4.31 13.36 15.45
N ASN A 509 -5.06 13.88 14.48
CA ASN A 509 -5.51 15.27 14.54
C ASN A 509 -7.03 15.38 14.54
N THR A 510 -7.52 16.47 15.10
CA THR A 510 -8.93 16.86 15.02
C THR A 510 -9.12 17.86 13.89
N LEU A 511 -10.25 17.79 13.18
CA LEU A 511 -10.65 18.80 12.21
C LEU A 511 -11.26 20.00 12.95
N PRO A 512 -10.85 21.24 12.65
CA PRO A 512 -11.42 22.42 13.29
C PRO A 512 -12.94 22.49 13.14
N GLY A 513 -13.64 22.71 14.27
CA GLY A 513 -15.09 22.85 14.28
C GLY A 513 -15.90 21.55 14.25
N MET A 514 -15.29 20.40 14.02
CA MET A 514 -15.94 19.07 14.06
C MET A 514 -15.70 18.35 15.37
N ARG A 515 -16.74 17.71 15.90
CA ARG A 515 -16.58 16.76 17.02
C ARG A 515 -15.87 15.52 16.47
N THR A 516 -14.69 15.28 16.99
CA THR A 516 -13.81 14.19 16.54
C THR A 516 -13.73 13.11 17.60
N TYR A 517 -13.79 11.87 17.21
CA TYR A 517 -13.70 10.67 18.04
C TYR A 517 -12.58 9.78 17.57
N VAL A 518 -12.14 8.90 18.46
CA VAL A 518 -11.14 7.88 18.16
C VAL A 518 -11.59 6.53 18.69
N ASP A 519 -11.47 5.52 17.85
CA ASP A 519 -11.57 4.11 18.22
C ASP A 519 -10.17 3.53 18.37
N MET A 520 -9.91 2.89 19.51
CA MET A 520 -8.63 2.27 19.85
C MET A 520 -8.84 0.78 20.08
N VAL A 521 -8.35 -0.05 19.16
CA VAL A 521 -8.49 -1.51 19.18
C VAL A 521 -7.18 -2.14 19.61
N ALA A 522 -7.15 -2.86 20.71
CA ALA A 522 -5.93 -3.50 21.21
C ALA A 522 -6.19 -4.90 21.77
N PRO A 523 -5.16 -5.78 21.86
CA PRO A 523 -5.27 -7.02 22.58
C PRO A 523 -5.73 -6.79 24.02
N LEU A 524 -6.64 -7.64 24.52
CA LEU A 524 -7.12 -7.55 25.91
C LEU A 524 -5.96 -7.69 26.89
N GLY A 525 -5.93 -6.82 27.92
CA GLY A 525 -4.84 -6.72 28.86
C GLY A 525 -3.71 -5.76 28.47
N SER A 526 -3.76 -5.17 27.26
CA SER A 526 -2.83 -4.11 26.88
C SER A 526 -3.10 -2.82 27.66
N ILE A 527 -2.03 -2.07 27.92
CA ILE A 527 -2.12 -0.71 28.42
C ILE A 527 -2.21 0.22 27.22
N VAL A 528 -3.30 0.98 27.13
CA VAL A 528 -3.50 2.02 26.09
C VAL A 528 -3.58 3.36 26.78
N ARG A 529 -2.94 4.39 26.21
CA ARG A 529 -2.98 5.78 26.71
C ARG A 529 -3.37 6.73 25.57
N LEU A 530 -4.16 7.72 25.94
CA LEU A 530 -4.48 8.88 25.10
C LEU A 530 -3.95 10.12 25.81
N ASP A 531 -3.07 10.88 25.15
CA ASP A 531 -2.39 12.07 25.70
C ASP A 531 -1.70 11.83 27.06
N GLY A 532 -1.17 10.62 27.24
CA GLY A 532 -0.56 10.18 28.49
C GLY A 532 -1.52 9.61 29.52
N GLU A 533 -2.83 9.88 29.42
CA GLU A 533 -3.86 9.38 30.33
C GLU A 533 -4.20 7.91 30.03
N LEU A 534 -4.35 7.12 31.09
CA LEU A 534 -4.67 5.70 30.99
C LEU A 534 -6.11 5.48 30.54
N ILE A 535 -6.31 4.72 29.47
CA ILE A 535 -7.62 4.20 29.06
C ILE A 535 -8.01 3.06 30.01
N ALA A 536 -9.06 3.27 30.80
CA ALA A 536 -9.39 2.41 31.94
C ALA A 536 -9.81 0.99 31.53
N SER A 537 -10.47 0.81 30.39
CA SER A 537 -10.93 -0.50 29.94
C SER A 537 -11.15 -0.55 28.44
N LEU A 538 -10.97 -1.76 27.87
CA LEU A 538 -11.34 -2.10 26.52
C LEU A 538 -12.60 -2.98 26.56
N LYS A 539 -13.67 -2.63 25.81
CA LYS A 539 -14.86 -3.47 25.63
C LYS A 539 -14.47 -4.67 24.77
N PRO A 540 -14.61 -5.92 25.25
CA PRO A 540 -14.22 -7.11 24.47
C PRO A 540 -15.03 -7.24 23.18
N ILE A 541 -14.37 -7.71 22.12
CA ILE A 541 -14.96 -8.01 20.81
C ILE A 541 -15.09 -9.54 20.71
N GLY A 542 -16.25 -10.06 21.15
CA GLY A 542 -16.48 -11.50 21.21
C GLY A 542 -15.34 -12.26 21.93
N SER A 543 -14.87 -13.33 21.32
CA SER A 543 -13.73 -14.13 21.78
C SER A 543 -12.44 -13.89 20.95
N SER A 544 -12.39 -12.79 20.18
CA SER A 544 -11.26 -12.45 19.30
C SER A 544 -9.91 -12.26 20.03
N GLY A 545 -9.95 -12.00 21.33
CA GLY A 545 -8.80 -11.60 22.14
C GLY A 545 -8.50 -10.09 22.08
N PHE A 546 -9.28 -9.32 21.32
CA PHE A 546 -9.20 -7.86 21.23
C PHE A 546 -10.36 -7.18 21.95
N GLY A 547 -10.15 -5.93 22.28
CA GLY A 547 -11.20 -5.05 22.77
C GLY A 547 -11.03 -3.64 22.19
N VAL A 548 -12.06 -2.85 22.27
CA VAL A 548 -12.11 -1.47 21.77
C VAL A 548 -12.42 -0.48 22.89
N ALA A 549 -11.75 0.66 22.86
CA ALA A 549 -12.13 1.86 23.61
C ALA A 549 -12.43 3.00 22.66
N ARG A 550 -13.41 3.84 23.01
CA ARG A 550 -13.88 4.96 22.20
C ARG A 550 -13.81 6.24 23.01
N HIS A 551 -13.23 7.29 22.44
CA HIS A 551 -13.08 8.56 23.13
C HIS A 551 -13.35 9.74 22.20
N GLU A 552 -14.02 10.76 22.73
CA GLU A 552 -14.10 12.08 22.08
C GLU A 552 -12.79 12.82 22.32
N LEU A 553 -12.20 13.36 21.25
CA LEU A 553 -10.99 14.16 21.33
C LEU A 553 -11.32 15.62 21.61
N ALA A 554 -10.47 16.28 22.40
CA ALA A 554 -10.57 17.72 22.58
C ALA A 554 -10.24 18.44 21.28
N TYR A 555 -11.09 19.35 20.83
CA TYR A 555 -10.92 20.05 19.56
C TYR A 555 -10.98 21.56 19.70
N SER A 556 -10.38 22.28 18.76
CA SER A 556 -10.45 23.73 18.62
C SER A 556 -11.39 24.10 17.47
N SER A 557 -12.02 25.26 17.57
CA SER A 557 -12.86 25.78 16.49
C SER A 557 -12.06 26.38 15.31
N SER A 558 -10.75 26.56 15.45
CA SER A 558 -9.96 27.34 14.50
C SER A 558 -8.65 26.68 14.04
N THR A 559 -8.14 25.68 14.77
CA THR A 559 -6.86 25.04 14.46
C THR A 559 -6.96 23.53 14.67
N PRO A 560 -6.28 22.73 13.82
CA PRO A 560 -6.15 21.28 14.06
C PRO A 560 -5.51 21.03 15.43
N GLY A 561 -6.15 20.21 16.25
CA GLY A 561 -5.53 19.65 17.46
C GLY A 561 -4.63 18.49 17.09
N ILE A 562 -3.67 18.15 17.95
CA ILE A 562 -2.90 16.91 17.86
C ILE A 562 -3.06 16.12 19.15
N HIS A 563 -3.26 14.82 19.04
CA HIS A 563 -3.41 13.89 20.15
C HIS A 563 -2.50 12.70 19.94
N HIS A 564 -1.95 12.17 21.03
CA HIS A 564 -1.03 11.05 20.99
C HIS A 564 -1.64 9.80 21.63
N ILE A 565 -1.61 8.69 20.91
CA ILE A 565 -2.07 7.39 21.39
C ILE A 565 -0.87 6.47 21.49
N THR A 566 -0.70 5.79 22.63
CA THR A 566 0.35 4.81 22.84
C THR A 566 -0.19 3.52 23.42
N GLY A 567 0.38 2.41 23.01
CA GLY A 567 0.02 1.06 23.48
C GLY A 567 1.23 0.25 23.94
N SER A 568 1.04 -0.59 24.98
CA SER A 568 2.04 -1.59 25.38
C SER A 568 2.13 -2.77 24.40
N ALA A 569 1.15 -2.90 23.51
CA ALA A 569 1.11 -3.78 22.35
C ALA A 569 0.60 -2.96 21.15
N PRO A 570 0.72 -3.46 19.90
CA PRO A 570 0.16 -2.79 18.74
C PRO A 570 -1.36 -2.52 18.89
N VAL A 571 -1.78 -1.31 18.57
CA VAL A 571 -3.15 -0.79 18.64
C VAL A 571 -3.59 -0.43 17.22
N GLY A 572 -4.81 -0.81 16.82
CA GLY A 572 -5.48 -0.26 15.65
C GLY A 572 -6.21 1.03 16.06
N VAL A 573 -6.10 2.06 15.23
CA VAL A 573 -6.70 3.36 15.55
C VAL A 573 -7.43 3.89 14.33
N ASP A 574 -8.72 4.19 14.50
CA ASP A 574 -9.54 4.90 13.53
C ASP A 574 -9.99 6.24 14.10
N VAL A 575 -10.08 7.25 13.23
CA VAL A 575 -10.54 8.59 13.58
C VAL A 575 -11.79 8.91 12.77
N PHE A 576 -12.81 9.42 13.44
CA PHE A 576 -14.06 9.82 12.79
C PHE A 576 -14.62 11.08 13.41
N GLY A 577 -15.38 11.81 12.63
CA GLY A 577 -15.95 13.08 13.08
C GLY A 577 -17.32 13.37 12.52
N PHE A 578 -18.06 14.25 13.24
CA PHE A 578 -19.42 14.64 12.90
C PHE A 578 -19.62 16.14 13.03
N PHE A 579 -20.30 16.72 12.05
CA PHE A 579 -20.78 18.09 12.12
C PHE A 579 -22.09 18.24 11.34
N ARG A 580 -23.23 18.37 12.03
CA ARG A 580 -24.57 18.44 11.41
C ARG A 580 -24.87 17.24 10.52
N ASP A 581 -24.91 17.47 9.20
CA ASP A 581 -25.22 16.50 8.15
C ASP A 581 -23.94 16.19 7.34
N ASP A 582 -22.79 16.10 8.00
CA ASP A 582 -21.48 15.84 7.41
C ASP A 582 -20.67 14.95 8.35
N SER A 583 -19.95 13.98 7.80
CA SER A 583 -19.09 13.09 8.58
C SER A 583 -17.86 12.65 7.80
N TYR A 584 -16.85 12.21 8.53
CA TYR A 584 -15.68 11.56 7.94
C TYR A 584 -15.23 10.38 8.81
N TRP A 585 -14.58 9.43 8.17
CA TRP A 585 -13.99 8.28 8.84
C TRP A 585 -12.74 7.82 8.12
N LEU A 586 -11.62 7.71 8.82
CA LEU A 586 -10.35 7.31 8.23
C LEU A 586 -9.48 6.53 9.23
N PRO A 587 -8.59 5.66 8.77
CA PRO A 587 -7.58 5.05 9.63
C PRO A 587 -6.56 6.10 10.07
N ALA A 588 -6.07 5.98 11.30
CA ALA A 588 -5.09 6.95 11.79
C ALA A 588 -3.76 6.85 11.04
N GLU A 589 -3.18 5.65 10.98
CA GLU A 589 -1.89 5.38 10.32
C GLU A 589 -1.69 3.87 10.12
N LEU A 590 -0.71 3.51 9.26
CA LEU A 590 -0.29 2.13 9.01
C LEU A 590 1.19 1.95 9.35
N ALA A 591 1.52 0.83 10.02
CA ALA A 591 2.90 0.44 10.21
C ALA A 591 3.55 0.02 8.88
N SER A 592 4.85 0.27 8.77
CA SER A 592 5.70 -0.38 7.77
C SER A 592 5.87 -1.87 8.10
N LYS A 593 6.01 -2.69 7.06
CA LYS A 593 6.40 -4.10 7.16
C LYS A 593 7.70 -4.35 6.41
#